data_b7045c862ab8685c7773a3ca7504fa4c
#
_entry.id   b7045c862ab8685c7773a3ca7504fa4c
#
_cell.length_a   1.000
_cell.length_b   1.000
_cell.length_c   1.000
_cell.angle_alpha   90.00
_cell.angle_beta   90.00
_cell.angle_gamma   90.00
#
_symmetry.space_group_name_H-M   'P 1'
#
loop_
_entity.id
_entity.type
_entity.pdbx_description
1 polymer ?
#
loop_
_entity_poly.entity_id
_entity_poly.type
_entity_poly.pdbx_seq_one_letter_code
_entity_poly.pdbx_strand_id
1 'polypeptide(L)'
;IAAGGSNPQLVIEQAQNLNLSFDHVAVANEQAAHQVSEALGGQVRSGADAAEQLVRSIEADKVLNALVGSMGLRSTIATLEKGEYLALANKESLVAGGHIVTQLAKPGQIIPVDSEHSAMAQCLRAGEDVELGKLVLTASGGPFRGWSREEMWDVTPQQAAQHPTWSMGQMNTLNSATLINKGLELIEATLLFDIEPERIDVTVHPQSIIHSMATFTDGCTIAQASPPSMKLPISLALDWPHRVPGAQPSLDFSQSHDWRFEPLDDVAFPAVQLARQAAAAGGTHPAVYNAANEEAAAAFLSGRIHFPEIVDVVGQVLGEASQFARVPSSVDEVIAVEGEARRRANVLVDSLAQ
;
A
#
# COMPACT_ATOMS: atom_id res chain seq x y z
N ILE A 1 9.94 18.47 -1.45
CA ILE A 1 8.57 17.95 -1.69
C ILE A 1 8.49 17.46 -3.13
N ALA A 2 7.95 16.23 -3.33
CA ALA A 2 7.58 15.72 -4.64
C ALA A 2 6.07 15.44 -4.68
N ALA A 3 5.41 15.82 -5.77
CA ALA A 3 3.96 15.66 -5.94
C ALA A 3 3.57 15.32 -7.38
N GLY A 4 2.42 14.65 -7.55
CA GLY A 4 1.85 14.37 -8.88
C GLY A 4 1.36 15.63 -9.61
N GLY A 5 0.88 16.62 -8.88
CA GLY A 5 0.43 17.90 -9.42
C GLY A 5 -1.08 18.07 -9.54
N SER A 6 -1.88 17.19 -8.94
CA SER A 6 -3.34 17.35 -8.91
C SER A 6 -3.82 18.58 -8.11
N ASN A 7 -2.99 19.08 -7.19
CA ASN A 7 -3.27 20.29 -6.40
C ASN A 7 -2.01 21.16 -6.29
N PRO A 8 -1.66 21.95 -7.30
CA PRO A 8 -0.47 22.78 -7.30
C PRO A 8 -0.50 23.85 -6.20
N GLN A 9 -1.67 24.37 -5.83
CA GLN A 9 -1.80 25.36 -4.76
C GLN A 9 -1.33 24.81 -3.41
N LEU A 10 -1.70 23.55 -3.08
CA LEU A 10 -1.24 22.90 -1.85
C LEU A 10 0.29 22.71 -1.85
N VAL A 11 0.90 22.40 -2.98
CA VAL A 11 2.37 22.28 -3.11
C VAL A 11 3.03 23.62 -2.83
N ILE A 12 2.50 24.72 -3.38
CA ILE A 12 2.99 26.08 -3.15
C ILE A 12 2.91 26.44 -1.66
N GLU A 13 1.75 26.22 -1.03
CA GLU A 13 1.53 26.50 0.39
C GLU A 13 2.50 25.72 1.29
N GLN A 14 2.66 24.42 1.01
CA GLN A 14 3.60 23.59 1.77
C GLN A 14 5.06 24.03 1.58
N ALA A 15 5.49 24.34 0.36
CA ALA A 15 6.84 24.80 0.08
C ALA A 15 7.12 26.12 0.81
N GLN A 16 6.19 27.07 0.77
CA GLN A 16 6.29 28.35 1.46
C GLN A 16 6.32 28.20 2.98
N ASN A 17 5.41 27.38 3.55
CA ASN A 17 5.36 27.13 5.00
C ASN A 17 6.63 26.47 5.54
N LEU A 18 7.29 25.65 4.73
CA LEU A 18 8.52 24.98 5.07
C LEU A 18 9.77 25.75 4.64
N ASN A 19 9.61 26.96 4.06
CA ASN A 19 10.69 27.79 3.51
C ASN A 19 11.59 27.04 2.51
N LEU A 20 10.99 26.21 1.65
CA LEU A 20 11.74 25.48 0.63
C LEU A 20 11.99 26.38 -0.60
N SER A 21 13.17 26.30 -1.16
CA SER A 21 13.48 26.87 -2.46
C SER A 21 12.92 25.95 -3.57
N PHE A 22 12.77 26.50 -4.78
CA PHE A 22 12.20 25.78 -5.93
C PHE A 22 12.97 24.50 -6.30
N ASP A 23 14.28 24.44 -6.06
CA ASP A 23 15.14 23.26 -6.30
C ASP A 23 14.89 22.11 -5.33
N HIS A 24 14.16 22.36 -4.24
CA HIS A 24 13.65 21.32 -3.30
C HIS A 24 12.23 20.85 -3.62
N VAL A 25 11.71 21.23 -4.81
CA VAL A 25 10.33 20.88 -5.22
C VAL A 25 10.34 20.16 -6.56
N ALA A 26 9.53 19.12 -6.67
CA ALA A 26 9.30 18.37 -7.89
C ALA A 26 7.80 18.16 -8.10
N VAL A 27 7.33 18.32 -9.34
CA VAL A 27 5.91 18.15 -9.69
C VAL A 27 5.82 17.37 -11.02
N ALA A 28 5.21 16.19 -11.01
CA ALA A 28 5.20 15.33 -12.19
C ALA A 28 4.41 15.93 -13.37
N ASN A 29 3.28 16.58 -13.10
CA ASN A 29 2.49 17.26 -14.14
C ASN A 29 3.17 18.57 -14.56
N GLU A 30 3.49 18.69 -15.84
CA GLU A 30 4.24 19.84 -16.38
C GLU A 30 3.49 21.19 -16.24
N GLN A 31 2.16 21.19 -16.43
CA GLN A 31 1.35 22.40 -16.30
C GLN A 31 1.31 22.86 -14.83
N ALA A 32 1.13 21.94 -13.90
CA ALA A 32 1.18 22.22 -12.47
C ALA A 32 2.58 22.69 -12.04
N ALA A 33 3.64 22.06 -12.58
CA ALA A 33 5.02 22.46 -12.34
C ALA A 33 5.30 23.91 -12.77
N HIS A 34 4.74 24.33 -13.90
CA HIS A 34 4.85 25.73 -14.36
C HIS A 34 4.21 26.70 -13.34
N GLN A 35 2.99 26.40 -12.87
CA GLN A 35 2.33 27.24 -11.85
C GLN A 35 3.13 27.32 -10.54
N VAL A 36 3.68 26.18 -10.09
CA VAL A 36 4.51 26.14 -8.88
C VAL A 36 5.82 26.90 -9.09
N SER A 37 6.43 26.80 -10.28
CA SER A 37 7.67 27.52 -10.65
C SER A 37 7.49 29.04 -10.60
N GLU A 38 6.38 29.53 -11.16
CA GLU A 38 6.05 30.97 -11.10
C GLU A 38 5.88 31.47 -9.66
N ALA A 39 5.15 30.68 -8.83
CA ALA A 39 4.89 31.05 -7.44
C ALA A 39 6.13 31.02 -6.54
N LEU A 40 7.08 30.12 -6.81
CA LEU A 40 8.32 29.98 -6.05
C LEU A 40 9.50 30.78 -6.61
N GLY A 41 9.32 31.46 -7.76
CA GLY A 41 10.33 32.32 -8.36
C GLY A 41 11.50 31.58 -9.02
N GLY A 42 11.32 30.33 -9.43
CA GLY A 42 12.33 29.55 -10.13
C GLY A 42 11.78 28.20 -10.61
N GLN A 43 12.48 27.57 -11.54
CA GLN A 43 12.02 26.36 -12.19
C GLN A 43 12.10 25.13 -11.26
N VAL A 44 10.96 24.53 -10.91
CA VAL A 44 10.89 23.25 -10.20
C VAL A 44 11.14 22.09 -11.17
N ARG A 45 11.55 20.91 -10.65
CA ARG A 45 11.66 19.69 -11.44
C ARG A 45 10.29 19.25 -11.92
N SER A 46 10.21 18.80 -13.18
CA SER A 46 8.95 18.35 -13.78
C SER A 46 9.10 17.06 -14.59
N GLY A 47 7.96 16.42 -14.89
CA GLY A 47 7.91 15.18 -15.65
C GLY A 47 7.85 13.92 -14.78
N ALA A 48 7.75 12.77 -15.44
CA ALA A 48 7.56 11.46 -14.81
C ALA A 48 8.66 11.08 -13.81
N ASP A 49 9.89 11.50 -14.07
CA ASP A 49 11.07 11.18 -13.25
C ASP A 49 11.39 12.28 -12.21
N ALA A 50 10.57 13.33 -12.10
CA ALA A 50 10.85 14.49 -11.26
C ALA A 50 11.08 14.12 -9.78
N ALA A 51 10.29 13.18 -9.25
CA ALA A 51 10.43 12.71 -7.87
C ALA A 51 11.74 11.93 -7.66
N GLU A 52 12.12 11.05 -8.58
CA GLU A 52 13.40 10.33 -8.56
C GLU A 52 14.57 11.31 -8.62
N GLN A 53 14.52 12.27 -9.55
CA GLN A 53 15.56 13.30 -9.71
C GLN A 53 15.73 14.13 -8.43
N LEU A 54 14.63 14.47 -7.75
CA LEU A 54 14.67 15.17 -6.46
C LEU A 54 15.39 14.32 -5.41
N VAL A 55 14.99 13.06 -5.23
CA VAL A 55 15.62 12.15 -4.27
C VAL A 55 17.13 12.04 -4.54
N ARG A 56 17.53 11.85 -5.80
CA ARG A 56 18.95 11.72 -6.17
C ARG A 56 19.78 12.98 -5.92
N SER A 57 19.18 14.17 -5.97
CA SER A 57 19.87 15.45 -5.89
C SER A 57 19.90 16.08 -4.49
N ILE A 58 19.03 15.66 -3.58
CA ILE A 58 18.93 16.21 -2.22
C ILE A 58 19.39 15.14 -1.23
N GLU A 59 20.22 15.52 -0.27
CA GLU A 59 20.56 14.68 0.87
C GLU A 59 19.45 14.77 1.93
N ALA A 60 19.05 13.63 2.46
CA ALA A 60 18.03 13.53 3.48
C ALA A 60 18.33 12.38 4.45
N ASP A 61 18.00 12.55 5.73
CA ASP A 61 18.09 11.46 6.70
C ASP A 61 17.06 10.36 6.38
N LYS A 62 15.88 10.78 5.94
CA LYS A 62 14.74 9.91 5.59
C LYS A 62 13.97 10.47 4.41
N VAL A 63 13.56 9.59 3.52
CA VAL A 63 12.62 9.89 2.43
C VAL A 63 11.30 9.20 2.75
N LEU A 64 10.22 9.97 2.91
CA LEU A 64 8.87 9.42 3.00
C LEU A 64 8.28 9.32 1.59
N ASN A 65 8.08 8.10 1.12
CA ASN A 65 7.46 7.84 -0.18
C ASN A 65 5.98 7.47 0.00
N ALA A 66 5.11 8.41 -0.39
CA ALA A 66 3.65 8.27 -0.38
C ALA A 66 3.05 8.53 -1.77
N LEU A 67 3.82 8.35 -2.83
CA LEU A 67 3.31 8.42 -4.20
C LEU A 67 2.29 7.30 -4.45
N VAL A 68 1.37 7.51 -5.37
CA VAL A 68 0.31 6.54 -5.67
C VAL A 68 0.77 5.55 -6.74
N GLY A 69 0.43 4.28 -6.56
CA GLY A 69 0.71 3.21 -7.53
C GLY A 69 2.21 2.92 -7.69
N SER A 70 2.57 2.19 -8.74
CA SER A 70 3.97 1.80 -9.03
C SER A 70 4.88 2.96 -9.44
N MET A 71 4.34 4.17 -9.65
CA MET A 71 5.14 5.38 -9.94
C MET A 71 6.15 5.71 -8.83
N GLY A 72 5.89 5.30 -7.60
CA GLY A 72 6.80 5.46 -6.47
C GLY A 72 8.05 4.57 -6.51
N LEU A 73 8.08 3.53 -7.37
CA LEU A 73 9.14 2.51 -7.37
C LEU A 73 10.54 3.10 -7.67
N ARG A 74 10.66 3.99 -8.65
CA ARG A 74 11.95 4.63 -8.98
C ARG A 74 12.48 5.47 -7.82
N SER A 75 11.60 6.21 -7.13
CA SER A 75 11.98 7.00 -5.93
C SER A 75 12.36 6.10 -4.75
N THR A 76 11.67 4.97 -4.57
CA THR A 76 12.02 3.94 -3.58
C THR A 76 13.44 3.43 -3.82
N ILE A 77 13.76 3.01 -5.05
CA ILE A 77 15.08 2.51 -5.42
C ILE A 77 16.15 3.59 -5.25
N ALA A 78 15.91 4.81 -5.74
CA ALA A 78 16.84 5.92 -5.60
C ALA A 78 17.19 6.21 -4.13
N THR A 79 16.21 6.14 -3.23
CA THR A 79 16.41 6.29 -1.79
C THR A 79 17.32 5.20 -1.23
N LEU A 80 17.05 3.94 -1.56
CA LEU A 80 17.82 2.81 -1.06
C LEU A 80 19.26 2.80 -1.59
N GLU A 81 19.47 3.12 -2.87
CA GLU A 81 20.79 3.24 -3.50
C GLU A 81 21.66 4.32 -2.85
N LYS A 82 21.06 5.44 -2.43
CA LYS A 82 21.75 6.49 -1.67
C LYS A 82 22.09 6.08 -0.23
N GLY A 83 21.50 4.99 0.26
CA GLY A 83 21.67 4.54 1.64
C GLY A 83 20.87 5.33 2.66
N GLU A 84 19.93 6.16 2.23
CA GLU A 84 18.99 6.91 3.07
C GLU A 84 17.88 5.99 3.61
N TYR A 85 17.30 6.32 4.76
CA TYR A 85 16.16 5.58 5.29
C TYR A 85 14.91 5.86 4.46
N LEU A 86 14.16 4.81 4.14
CA LEU A 86 12.90 4.88 3.42
C LEU A 86 11.72 4.69 4.39
N ALA A 87 10.95 5.76 4.65
CA ALA A 87 9.64 5.66 5.28
C ALA A 87 8.60 5.34 4.19
N LEU A 88 8.21 4.06 4.08
CA LEU A 88 7.41 3.57 2.96
C LEU A 88 5.92 3.59 3.28
N ALA A 89 5.20 4.51 2.64
CA ALA A 89 3.73 4.60 2.63
C ALA A 89 3.12 4.10 1.30
N ASN A 90 3.93 4.04 0.24
CA ASN A 90 3.55 3.54 -1.08
C ASN A 90 3.80 2.02 -1.15
N LYS A 91 2.85 1.23 -0.66
CA LYS A 91 2.95 -0.23 -0.65
C LYS A 91 3.10 -0.83 -2.04
N GLU A 92 2.50 -0.21 -3.04
CA GLU A 92 2.54 -0.67 -4.43
C GLU A 92 3.97 -0.70 -4.99
N SER A 93 4.83 0.21 -4.57
CA SER A 93 6.26 0.18 -4.96
C SER A 93 6.96 -1.07 -4.47
N LEU A 94 6.72 -1.49 -3.22
CA LEU A 94 7.32 -2.70 -2.67
C LEU A 94 6.70 -3.95 -3.29
N VAL A 95 5.36 -3.97 -3.44
CA VAL A 95 4.64 -5.07 -4.09
C VAL A 95 5.12 -5.26 -5.54
N ALA A 96 5.26 -4.17 -6.30
CA ALA A 96 5.73 -4.24 -7.69
C ALA A 96 7.23 -4.55 -7.79
N GLY A 97 8.05 -3.85 -7.01
CA GLY A 97 9.51 -4.00 -7.03
C GLY A 97 10.02 -5.26 -6.36
N GLY A 98 9.26 -5.80 -5.39
CA GLY A 98 9.52 -7.08 -4.72
C GLY A 98 11.00 -7.28 -4.38
N HIS A 99 11.55 -8.32 -4.94
CA HIS A 99 12.94 -8.73 -4.72
C HIS A 99 14.00 -7.67 -5.09
N ILE A 100 13.76 -6.84 -6.13
CA ILE A 100 14.69 -5.76 -6.47
C ILE A 100 14.83 -4.78 -5.30
N VAL A 101 13.71 -4.41 -4.68
CA VAL A 101 13.69 -3.47 -3.56
C VAL A 101 14.32 -4.09 -2.31
N THR A 102 13.95 -5.33 -1.98
CA THR A 102 14.47 -6.01 -0.76
C THR A 102 15.95 -6.33 -0.86
N GLN A 103 16.48 -6.64 -2.05
CA GLN A 103 17.92 -6.87 -2.25
C GLN A 103 18.76 -5.60 -2.12
N LEU A 104 18.22 -4.44 -2.48
CA LEU A 104 18.92 -3.16 -2.34
C LEU A 104 18.90 -2.65 -0.90
N ALA A 105 17.86 -2.98 -0.16
CA ALA A 105 17.67 -2.50 1.20
C ALA A 105 18.64 -3.16 2.18
N LYS A 106 19.23 -2.35 3.05
CA LYS A 106 19.94 -2.84 4.23
C LYS A 106 18.93 -3.20 5.35
N PRO A 107 19.27 -4.09 6.27
CA PRO A 107 18.41 -4.38 7.41
C PRO A 107 17.97 -3.11 8.15
N GLY A 108 16.66 -2.93 8.33
CA GLY A 108 16.06 -1.77 8.98
C GLY A 108 16.06 -0.48 8.18
N GLN A 109 16.49 -0.48 6.92
CA GLN A 109 16.48 0.71 6.06
C GLN A 109 15.08 1.07 5.56
N ILE A 110 14.18 0.09 5.36
CA ILE A 110 12.78 0.31 5.05
C ILE A 110 11.97 0.34 6.34
N ILE A 111 11.27 1.44 6.56
CA ILE A 111 10.43 1.68 7.74
C ILE A 111 8.99 1.75 7.27
N PRO A 112 8.10 0.85 7.71
CA PRO A 112 6.72 0.85 7.26
C PRO A 112 5.93 2.04 7.82
N VAL A 113 5.14 2.67 6.96
CA VAL A 113 4.19 3.74 7.30
C VAL A 113 2.76 3.21 7.28
N ASP A 114 2.46 2.19 6.48
CA ASP A 114 1.16 1.50 6.53
C ASP A 114 0.83 1.11 7.98
N SER A 115 -0.44 1.30 8.41
CA SER A 115 -0.81 1.16 9.82
C SER A 115 -0.62 -0.25 10.35
N GLU A 116 -0.94 -1.24 9.54
CA GLU A 116 -0.83 -2.66 9.87
C GLU A 116 0.64 -3.10 9.95
N HIS A 117 1.47 -2.69 9.00
CA HIS A 117 2.90 -3.04 9.00
C HIS A 117 3.67 -2.28 10.08
N SER A 118 3.33 -1.02 10.33
CA SER A 118 3.84 -0.28 11.49
C SER A 118 3.50 -1.00 12.79
N ALA A 119 2.28 -1.53 12.92
CA ALA A 119 1.86 -2.32 14.08
C ALA A 119 2.66 -3.62 14.20
N MET A 120 2.86 -4.36 13.09
CA MET A 120 3.70 -5.57 13.06
C MET A 120 5.12 -5.26 13.52
N ALA A 121 5.76 -4.22 12.94
CA ALA A 121 7.10 -3.79 13.33
C ALA A 121 7.20 -3.44 14.83
N GLN A 122 6.15 -2.87 15.42
CA GLN A 122 6.08 -2.60 16.86
C GLN A 122 5.93 -3.87 17.68
N CYS A 123 5.10 -4.83 17.24
CA CYS A 123 4.88 -6.10 17.93
C CYS A 123 6.14 -6.99 17.90
N LEU A 124 6.86 -7.00 16.78
CA LEU A 124 8.10 -7.78 16.62
C LEU A 124 9.22 -7.34 17.55
N ARG A 125 9.17 -6.13 18.10
CA ARG A 125 10.14 -5.68 19.14
C ARG A 125 9.99 -6.43 20.47
N ALA A 126 8.99 -7.27 20.65
CA ALA A 126 8.74 -8.02 21.88
C ALA A 126 9.45 -9.36 21.95
N GLY A 127 10.11 -9.82 20.88
CA GLY A 127 10.85 -11.07 20.83
C GLY A 127 11.91 -11.06 19.73
N GLU A 128 12.61 -12.17 19.58
CA GLU A 128 13.60 -12.39 18.53
C GLU A 128 12.95 -13.00 17.28
N ASP A 129 13.53 -12.78 16.10
CA ASP A 129 12.98 -13.27 14.83
C ASP A 129 12.73 -14.78 14.80
N VAL A 130 13.62 -15.55 15.44
CA VAL A 130 13.51 -17.02 15.55
C VAL A 130 12.36 -17.49 16.44
N GLU A 131 11.84 -16.61 17.27
CA GLU A 131 10.71 -16.89 18.15
C GLU A 131 9.37 -16.56 17.51
N LEU A 132 9.37 -15.89 16.34
CA LEU A 132 8.13 -15.55 15.64
C LEU A 132 7.46 -16.81 15.10
N GLY A 133 6.25 -17.10 15.56
CA GLY A 133 5.39 -18.16 15.03
C GLY A 133 4.65 -17.71 13.78
N LYS A 134 3.87 -16.63 13.89
CA LYS A 134 3.10 -16.04 12.78
C LYS A 134 2.76 -14.57 13.02
N LEU A 135 2.46 -13.87 11.93
CA LEU A 135 1.85 -12.56 11.98
C LEU A 135 0.33 -12.66 11.81
N VAL A 136 -0.40 -11.72 12.39
CA VAL A 136 -1.85 -11.62 12.21
C VAL A 136 -2.19 -10.22 11.71
N LEU A 137 -2.69 -10.18 10.49
CA LEU A 137 -3.11 -8.97 9.79
C LEU A 137 -4.59 -8.73 10.04
N THR A 138 -4.97 -7.56 10.55
CA THR A 138 -6.37 -7.22 10.77
C THR A 138 -6.95 -6.46 9.57
N ALA A 139 -8.23 -6.64 9.32
CA ALA A 139 -8.99 -5.93 8.30
C ALA A 139 -10.26 -5.34 8.90
N SER A 140 -10.71 -4.16 8.48
CA SER A 140 -12.03 -3.65 8.88
C SER A 140 -13.19 -4.50 8.35
N GLY A 141 -12.93 -5.27 7.27
CA GLY A 141 -13.92 -6.04 6.54
C GLY A 141 -14.66 -5.24 5.46
N GLY A 142 -14.37 -3.94 5.34
CA GLY A 142 -15.01 -3.07 4.35
C GLY A 142 -16.50 -2.84 4.60
N PRO A 143 -17.19 -2.14 3.67
CA PRO A 143 -18.61 -1.82 3.79
C PRO A 143 -19.55 -3.03 3.55
N PHE A 144 -19.07 -4.08 2.89
CA PHE A 144 -19.88 -5.24 2.52
C PHE A 144 -19.60 -6.48 3.37
N ARG A 145 -19.03 -6.30 4.56
CA ARG A 145 -18.80 -7.39 5.51
C ARG A 145 -20.07 -8.17 5.79
N GLY A 146 -20.01 -9.49 5.60
CA GLY A 146 -21.13 -10.40 5.79
C GLY A 146 -22.10 -10.52 4.60
N TRP A 147 -21.82 -9.83 3.48
CA TRP A 147 -22.56 -9.98 2.24
C TRP A 147 -22.03 -11.17 1.44
N SER A 148 -22.93 -11.91 0.79
CA SER A 148 -22.55 -12.90 -0.20
C SER A 148 -22.11 -12.24 -1.50
N ARG A 149 -21.47 -13.03 -2.38
CA ARG A 149 -21.07 -12.55 -3.70
C ARG A 149 -22.28 -12.08 -4.53
N GLU A 150 -23.40 -12.78 -4.44
CA GLU A 150 -24.64 -12.45 -5.15
C GLU A 150 -25.22 -11.11 -4.68
N GLU A 151 -25.21 -10.88 -3.37
CA GLU A 151 -25.66 -9.61 -2.80
C GLU A 151 -24.77 -8.41 -3.24
N MET A 152 -23.49 -8.69 -3.52
CA MET A 152 -22.53 -7.66 -3.98
C MET A 152 -22.61 -7.40 -5.49
N TRP A 153 -23.39 -8.15 -6.27
CA TRP A 153 -23.38 -8.05 -7.74
C TRP A 153 -23.72 -6.66 -8.26
N ASP A 154 -24.76 -6.05 -7.71
CA ASP A 154 -25.26 -4.74 -8.13
C ASP A 154 -24.74 -3.57 -7.27
N VAL A 155 -23.65 -3.79 -6.53
CA VAL A 155 -22.99 -2.70 -5.76
C VAL A 155 -22.52 -1.61 -6.70
N THR A 156 -22.87 -0.38 -6.35
CA THR A 156 -22.45 0.81 -7.11
C THR A 156 -21.12 1.38 -6.64
N PRO A 157 -20.41 2.15 -7.48
CA PRO A 157 -19.19 2.87 -7.07
C PRO A 157 -19.41 3.77 -5.85
N GLN A 158 -20.60 4.38 -5.71
CA GLN A 158 -20.94 5.24 -4.58
C GLN A 158 -21.07 4.45 -3.27
N GLN A 159 -21.62 3.23 -3.31
CA GLN A 159 -21.68 2.34 -2.14
C GLN A 159 -20.30 1.83 -1.76
N ALA A 160 -19.46 1.44 -2.75
CA ALA A 160 -18.10 0.98 -2.52
C ALA A 160 -17.16 2.07 -2.02
N ALA A 161 -17.50 3.36 -2.24
CA ALA A 161 -16.73 4.50 -1.73
C ALA A 161 -16.99 4.84 -0.25
N GLN A 162 -17.85 4.07 0.44
CA GLN A 162 -18.18 4.33 1.84
C GLN A 162 -17.37 3.39 2.76
N HIS A 163 -16.23 3.88 3.28
CA HIS A 163 -15.47 3.11 4.28
C HIS A 163 -16.05 3.34 5.68
N PRO A 164 -16.26 2.27 6.50
CA PRO A 164 -16.91 2.40 7.80
C PRO A 164 -16.06 3.16 8.84
N THR A 165 -14.74 3.19 8.71
CA THR A 165 -13.83 3.69 9.75
C THR A 165 -12.87 4.76 9.23
N TRP A 166 -12.31 4.59 8.00
CA TRP A 166 -11.24 5.42 7.47
C TRP A 166 -11.74 6.38 6.38
N SER A 167 -11.21 7.61 6.38
CA SER A 167 -11.36 8.54 5.26
C SER A 167 -10.12 8.43 4.37
N MET A 168 -10.28 7.82 3.21
CA MET A 168 -9.19 7.51 2.27
C MET A 168 -9.54 7.98 0.86
N GLY A 169 -8.54 7.97 -0.04
CA GLY A 169 -8.78 8.18 -1.47
C GLY A 169 -9.66 7.06 -2.07
N GLN A 170 -10.29 7.35 -3.20
CA GLN A 170 -11.29 6.48 -3.85
C GLN A 170 -10.75 5.06 -4.13
N MET A 171 -9.52 4.94 -4.64
CA MET A 171 -8.90 3.66 -4.95
C MET A 171 -8.67 2.82 -3.68
N ASN A 172 -8.12 3.43 -2.62
CA ASN A 172 -7.88 2.72 -1.36
C ASN A 172 -9.18 2.29 -0.69
N THR A 173 -10.23 3.10 -0.80
CA THR A 173 -11.56 2.75 -0.28
C THR A 173 -12.15 1.56 -1.05
N LEU A 174 -12.05 1.55 -2.38
CA LEU A 174 -12.48 0.43 -3.21
C LEU A 174 -11.66 -0.84 -2.93
N ASN A 175 -10.34 -0.72 -2.85
CA ASN A 175 -9.45 -1.83 -2.50
C ASN A 175 -9.74 -2.40 -1.09
N SER A 176 -10.20 -1.56 -0.16
CA SER A 176 -10.68 -2.02 1.14
C SER A 176 -12.01 -2.76 1.03
N ALA A 177 -12.93 -2.30 0.19
CA ALA A 177 -14.22 -2.94 -0.03
C ALA A 177 -14.09 -4.34 -0.66
N THR A 178 -13.16 -4.53 -1.59
CA THR A 178 -12.85 -5.82 -2.24
C THR A 178 -11.90 -6.71 -1.44
N LEU A 179 -11.31 -6.22 -0.34
CA LEU A 179 -10.18 -6.79 0.39
C LEU A 179 -8.88 -6.94 -0.44
N ILE A 180 -8.80 -6.35 -1.61
CA ILE A 180 -7.53 -6.25 -2.38
C ILE A 180 -6.47 -5.51 -1.55
N ASN A 181 -6.86 -4.42 -0.83
CA ASN A 181 -5.92 -3.72 0.04
C ASN A 181 -5.27 -4.68 1.05
N LYS A 182 -6.06 -5.56 1.64
CA LYS A 182 -5.55 -6.55 2.59
C LYS A 182 -4.67 -7.62 1.92
N GLY A 183 -4.97 -7.95 0.67
CA GLY A 183 -4.09 -8.79 -0.17
C GLY A 183 -2.75 -8.11 -0.45
N LEU A 184 -2.74 -6.83 -0.83
CA LEU A 184 -1.50 -6.05 -1.03
C LEU A 184 -0.68 -5.98 0.25
N GLU A 185 -1.32 -5.80 1.39
CA GLU A 185 -0.67 -5.77 2.69
C GLU A 185 -0.09 -7.14 3.10
N LEU A 186 -0.75 -8.25 2.76
CA LEU A 186 -0.20 -9.58 2.95
C LEU A 186 1.10 -9.74 2.15
N ILE A 187 1.09 -9.35 0.88
CA ILE A 187 2.30 -9.39 0.02
C ILE A 187 3.40 -8.50 0.60
N GLU A 188 3.06 -7.26 0.99
CA GLU A 188 4.02 -6.34 1.59
C GLU A 188 4.63 -6.90 2.87
N ALA A 189 3.84 -7.54 3.74
CA ALA A 189 4.33 -8.17 4.96
C ALA A 189 5.35 -9.28 4.68
N THR A 190 5.14 -10.10 3.64
CA THR A 190 6.13 -11.14 3.27
C THR A 190 7.47 -10.54 2.88
N LEU A 191 7.46 -9.39 2.20
CA LEU A 191 8.67 -8.71 1.73
C LEU A 191 9.37 -7.91 2.83
N LEU A 192 8.60 -7.26 3.72
CA LEU A 192 9.16 -6.43 4.80
C LEU A 192 9.76 -7.24 5.93
N PHE A 193 9.14 -8.37 6.26
CA PHE A 193 9.48 -9.15 7.45
C PHE A 193 10.09 -10.52 7.11
N ASP A 194 10.35 -10.78 5.81
CA ASP A 194 10.93 -12.03 5.31
C ASP A 194 10.20 -13.26 5.89
N ILE A 195 8.87 -13.26 5.81
CA ILE A 195 7.99 -14.29 6.35
C ILE A 195 7.19 -14.98 5.25
N GLU A 196 7.10 -16.31 5.32
CA GLU A 196 6.28 -17.08 4.38
C GLU A 196 4.80 -16.66 4.43
N PRO A 197 4.12 -16.53 3.27
CA PRO A 197 2.74 -16.06 3.24
C PRO A 197 1.77 -16.94 4.02
N GLU A 198 2.07 -18.24 4.22
CA GLU A 198 1.29 -19.20 5.04
C GLU A 198 1.37 -18.88 6.54
N ARG A 199 2.39 -18.16 6.97
CA ARG A 199 2.57 -17.72 8.37
C ARG A 199 1.93 -16.36 8.64
N ILE A 200 1.12 -15.83 7.73
CA ILE A 200 0.35 -14.60 7.91
C ILE A 200 -1.13 -14.93 7.94
N ASP A 201 -1.73 -14.92 9.12
CA ASP A 201 -3.18 -15.01 9.27
C ASP A 201 -3.85 -13.67 8.94
N VAL A 202 -5.06 -13.71 8.40
CA VAL A 202 -5.89 -12.52 8.20
C VAL A 202 -7.18 -12.68 8.98
N THR A 203 -7.55 -11.66 9.77
CA THR A 203 -8.78 -11.65 10.56
C THR A 203 -9.52 -10.32 10.40
N VAL A 204 -10.84 -10.37 10.42
CA VAL A 204 -11.67 -9.16 10.37
C VAL A 204 -11.84 -8.59 11.78
N HIS A 205 -11.49 -7.32 11.95
CA HIS A 205 -11.64 -6.55 13.19
C HIS A 205 -12.33 -5.21 12.89
N PRO A 206 -13.67 -5.16 12.97
CA PRO A 206 -14.46 -4.02 12.47
C PRO A 206 -14.15 -2.69 13.15
N GLN A 207 -13.75 -2.73 14.42
CA GLN A 207 -13.45 -1.51 15.20
C GLN A 207 -12.11 -0.88 14.78
N SER A 208 -11.23 -1.61 14.11
CA SER A 208 -9.91 -1.16 13.65
C SER A 208 -9.07 -0.53 14.79
N ILE A 209 -9.18 -1.04 16.00
CA ILE A 209 -8.40 -0.62 17.18
C ILE A 209 -7.11 -1.44 17.27
N ILE A 210 -7.18 -2.76 17.03
CA ILE A 210 -6.02 -3.62 16.87
C ILE A 210 -5.62 -3.57 15.39
N HIS A 211 -4.44 -3.02 15.11
CA HIS A 211 -3.98 -2.86 13.72
C HIS A 211 -3.27 -4.10 13.20
N SER A 212 -2.50 -4.79 14.03
CA SER A 212 -1.90 -6.09 13.74
C SER A 212 -1.39 -6.76 15.02
N MET A 213 -1.01 -8.05 14.90
CA MET A 213 -0.48 -8.82 16.01
C MET A 213 0.68 -9.70 15.55
N ALA A 214 1.58 -10.05 16.47
CA ALA A 214 2.60 -11.09 16.31
C ALA A 214 2.35 -12.21 17.33
N THR A 215 2.25 -13.44 16.88
CA THR A 215 2.16 -14.63 17.74
C THR A 215 3.50 -15.34 17.76
N PHE A 216 4.05 -15.54 18.94
CA PHE A 216 5.33 -16.19 19.14
C PHE A 216 5.19 -17.70 19.33
N THR A 217 6.32 -18.42 19.26
CA THR A 217 6.36 -19.89 19.33
C THR A 217 5.90 -20.47 20.67
N ASP A 218 5.93 -19.68 21.73
CA ASP A 218 5.39 -20.03 23.06
C ASP A 218 3.85 -19.88 23.14
N GLY A 219 3.21 -19.39 22.06
CA GLY A 219 1.77 -19.13 21.99
C GLY A 219 1.35 -17.75 22.44
N CYS A 220 2.27 -16.89 22.92
CA CYS A 220 1.96 -15.52 23.27
C CYS A 220 1.64 -14.70 22.02
N THR A 221 0.57 -13.89 22.08
CA THR A 221 0.22 -12.95 21.02
C THR A 221 0.35 -11.53 21.55
N ILE A 222 1.20 -10.73 20.89
CA ILE A 222 1.38 -9.30 21.16
C ILE A 222 0.59 -8.52 20.11
N ALA A 223 -0.25 -7.60 20.55
CA ALA A 223 -1.11 -6.78 19.71
C ALA A 223 -0.80 -5.30 19.86
N GLN A 224 -0.73 -4.57 18.76
CA GLN A 224 -0.66 -3.12 18.78
C GLN A 224 -2.09 -2.55 18.70
N ALA A 225 -2.47 -1.80 19.72
CA ALA A 225 -3.78 -1.16 19.84
C ALA A 225 -3.64 0.37 19.87
N SER A 226 -4.42 1.04 19.04
CA SER A 226 -4.55 2.51 19.05
C SER A 226 -5.81 2.95 18.31
N PRO A 227 -6.33 4.16 18.56
CA PRO A 227 -7.38 4.72 17.72
C PRO A 227 -6.97 4.75 16.24
N PRO A 228 -7.90 4.54 15.29
CA PRO A 228 -7.59 4.52 13.85
C PRO A 228 -7.16 5.91 13.37
N SER A 229 -5.84 6.10 13.20
CA SER A 229 -5.25 7.35 12.73
C SER A 229 -3.88 7.10 12.13
N MET A 230 -3.61 7.71 10.97
CA MET A 230 -2.28 7.65 10.33
C MET A 230 -1.22 8.51 11.03
N LYS A 231 -1.62 9.37 11.99
CA LYS A 231 -0.65 10.21 12.72
C LYS A 231 0.37 9.39 13.49
N LEU A 232 -0.06 8.30 14.12
CA LEU A 232 0.85 7.43 14.87
C LEU A 232 1.89 6.73 13.97
N PRO A 233 1.50 5.96 12.94
CA PRO A 233 2.48 5.27 12.10
C PRO A 233 3.37 6.24 11.30
N ILE A 234 2.84 7.37 10.81
CA ILE A 234 3.64 8.38 10.12
C ILE A 234 4.68 8.98 11.06
N SER A 235 4.29 9.45 12.24
CA SER A 235 5.23 10.06 13.20
C SER A 235 6.27 9.06 13.69
N LEU A 236 5.85 7.81 13.94
CA LEU A 236 6.78 6.76 14.35
C LEU A 236 7.80 6.44 13.23
N ALA A 237 7.37 6.38 11.97
CA ALA A 237 8.27 6.12 10.85
C ALA A 237 9.29 7.26 10.67
N LEU A 238 8.87 8.50 10.85
CA LEU A 238 9.76 9.67 10.74
C LEU A 238 10.82 9.72 11.85
N ASP A 239 10.52 9.22 13.05
CA ASP A 239 11.47 9.20 14.17
C ASP A 239 11.90 7.77 14.59
N TRP A 240 11.60 6.77 13.76
CA TRP A 240 11.96 5.39 14.06
C TRP A 240 13.43 5.25 14.50
N PRO A 241 13.72 4.48 15.59
CA PRO A 241 12.80 3.59 16.34
C PRO A 241 12.11 4.28 17.54
N HIS A 242 12.19 5.58 17.70
CA HIS A 242 11.69 6.30 18.86
C HIS A 242 10.21 6.67 18.71
N ARG A 243 9.48 6.69 19.85
CA ARG A 243 8.10 7.12 19.88
C ARG A 243 8.01 8.63 20.01
N VAL A 244 7.11 9.23 19.21
CA VAL A 244 6.86 10.68 19.26
C VAL A 244 5.76 10.97 20.30
N PRO A 245 6.07 11.69 21.38
CA PRO A 245 5.08 12.02 22.40
C PRO A 245 3.92 12.83 21.83
N GLY A 246 2.69 12.46 22.16
CA GLY A 246 1.49 13.21 21.75
C GLY A 246 1.13 13.06 20.27
N ALA A 247 1.65 12.07 19.54
CA ALA A 247 1.32 11.82 18.14
C ALA A 247 -0.19 11.65 17.90
N GLN A 248 -0.90 11.01 18.85
CA GLN A 248 -2.36 10.91 18.87
C GLN A 248 -2.87 10.68 20.31
N PRO A 249 -4.18 10.87 20.58
CA PRO A 249 -4.79 10.50 21.86
C PRO A 249 -4.64 9.00 22.14
N SER A 250 -4.44 8.62 23.40
CA SER A 250 -4.46 7.21 23.83
C SER A 250 -5.89 6.67 23.90
N LEU A 251 -6.02 5.34 23.94
CA LEU A 251 -7.27 4.67 24.29
C LEU A 251 -7.64 5.00 25.75
N ASP A 252 -8.93 5.18 26.01
CA ASP A 252 -9.47 5.46 27.34
C ASP A 252 -9.96 4.16 28.00
N PHE A 253 -9.13 3.54 28.80
CA PHE A 253 -9.45 2.32 29.53
C PHE A 253 -10.30 2.56 30.82
N SER A 254 -10.76 3.78 31.06
CA SER A 254 -11.78 4.03 32.10
C SER A 254 -13.19 3.57 31.67
N GLN A 255 -13.36 3.23 30.39
CA GLN A 255 -14.58 2.74 29.77
C GLN A 255 -14.45 1.27 29.36
N SER A 256 -15.57 0.57 29.22
CA SER A 256 -15.59 -0.80 28.70
C SER A 256 -15.34 -0.80 27.20
N HIS A 257 -14.57 -1.77 26.75
CA HIS A 257 -14.27 -1.99 25.33
C HIS A 257 -14.59 -3.42 24.94
N ASP A 258 -15.28 -3.60 23.80
CA ASP A 258 -15.49 -4.90 23.15
C ASP A 258 -14.74 -4.91 21.83
N TRP A 259 -13.75 -5.79 21.70
CA TRP A 259 -12.95 -5.97 20.48
C TRP A 259 -13.31 -7.31 19.85
N ARG A 260 -13.94 -7.23 18.69
CA ARG A 260 -14.44 -8.40 17.96
C ARG A 260 -13.49 -8.79 16.85
N PHE A 261 -13.25 -10.10 16.71
CA PHE A 261 -12.50 -10.70 15.62
C PHE A 261 -13.38 -11.75 14.95
N GLU A 262 -13.37 -11.77 13.62
CA GLU A 262 -14.16 -12.69 12.80
C GLU A 262 -13.25 -13.35 11.77
N PRO A 263 -13.51 -14.62 11.41
CA PRO A 263 -12.78 -15.24 10.31
C PRO A 263 -13.07 -14.50 9.00
N LEU A 264 -12.09 -14.53 8.09
CA LEU A 264 -12.26 -14.03 6.73
C LEU A 264 -13.21 -14.97 5.95
N ASP A 265 -14.10 -14.39 5.16
CA ASP A 265 -14.92 -15.11 4.20
C ASP A 265 -14.20 -15.14 2.84
N ASP A 266 -13.39 -16.17 2.62
CA ASP A 266 -12.62 -16.34 1.38
C ASP A 266 -13.50 -16.67 0.15
N VAL A 267 -14.76 -17.06 0.36
CA VAL A 267 -15.70 -17.37 -0.75
C VAL A 267 -16.29 -16.06 -1.29
N ALA A 268 -16.77 -15.21 -0.42
CA ALA A 268 -17.27 -13.88 -0.80
C ALA A 268 -16.16 -12.93 -1.22
N PHE A 269 -14.96 -13.02 -0.59
CA PHE A 269 -13.82 -12.11 -0.79
C PHE A 269 -12.52 -12.88 -1.10
N PRO A 270 -12.35 -13.44 -2.31
CA PRO A 270 -11.19 -14.29 -2.63
C PRO A 270 -9.87 -13.52 -2.83
N ALA A 271 -9.89 -12.20 -2.75
CA ALA A 271 -8.72 -11.34 -3.02
C ALA A 271 -7.48 -11.69 -2.18
N VAL A 272 -7.67 -12.01 -0.89
CA VAL A 272 -6.57 -12.36 0.01
C VAL A 272 -5.91 -13.68 -0.38
N GLN A 273 -6.69 -14.67 -0.80
CA GLN A 273 -6.15 -15.95 -1.27
C GLN A 273 -5.38 -15.81 -2.59
N LEU A 274 -5.86 -14.95 -3.51
CA LEU A 274 -5.13 -14.63 -4.74
C LEU A 274 -3.79 -13.91 -4.42
N ALA A 275 -3.80 -12.99 -3.47
CA ALA A 275 -2.58 -12.32 -3.01
C ALA A 275 -1.57 -13.31 -2.39
N ARG A 276 -2.07 -14.27 -1.59
CA ARG A 276 -1.23 -15.34 -1.01
C ARG A 276 -0.58 -16.19 -2.11
N GLN A 277 -1.34 -16.54 -3.14
CA GLN A 277 -0.80 -17.26 -4.32
C GLN A 277 0.25 -16.44 -5.05
N ALA A 278 0.00 -15.12 -5.24
CA ALA A 278 0.96 -14.23 -5.89
C ALA A 278 2.26 -14.08 -5.06
N ALA A 279 2.16 -13.96 -3.74
CA ALA A 279 3.30 -13.91 -2.84
C ALA A 279 4.11 -15.21 -2.89
N ALA A 280 3.46 -16.37 -2.79
CA ALA A 280 4.11 -17.67 -2.85
C ALA A 280 4.78 -17.95 -4.20
N ALA A 281 4.19 -17.49 -5.31
CA ALA A 281 4.78 -17.60 -6.64
C ALA A 281 6.01 -16.69 -6.83
N GLY A 282 6.07 -15.58 -6.12
CA GLY A 282 7.21 -14.65 -6.13
C GLY A 282 7.45 -13.97 -7.47
N GLY A 283 8.67 -13.49 -7.70
CA GLY A 283 9.03 -12.76 -8.91
C GLY A 283 8.13 -11.53 -9.12
N THR A 284 7.56 -11.41 -10.33
CA THR A 284 6.64 -10.31 -10.68
C THR A 284 5.16 -10.68 -10.54
N HIS A 285 4.80 -11.83 -9.93
CA HIS A 285 3.38 -12.16 -9.69
C HIS A 285 2.67 -11.14 -8.79
N PRO A 286 3.30 -10.59 -7.73
CA PRO A 286 2.72 -9.48 -6.97
C PRO A 286 2.44 -8.23 -7.82
N ALA A 287 3.34 -7.88 -8.74
CA ALA A 287 3.14 -6.77 -9.69
C ALA A 287 1.95 -7.02 -10.62
N VAL A 288 1.79 -8.27 -11.10
CA VAL A 288 0.63 -8.69 -11.92
C VAL A 288 -0.68 -8.52 -11.14
N TYR A 289 -0.72 -8.98 -9.88
CA TYR A 289 -1.89 -8.84 -9.00
C TYR A 289 -2.30 -7.35 -8.86
N ASN A 290 -1.34 -6.48 -8.58
CA ASN A 290 -1.61 -5.05 -8.41
C ASN A 290 -2.03 -4.38 -9.71
N ALA A 291 -1.31 -4.61 -10.81
CA ALA A 291 -1.58 -3.98 -12.11
C ALA A 291 -2.96 -4.40 -12.68
N ALA A 292 -3.33 -5.69 -12.54
CA ALA A 292 -4.64 -6.17 -12.94
C ALA A 292 -5.76 -5.53 -12.10
N ASN A 293 -5.54 -5.39 -10.79
CA ASN A 293 -6.50 -4.70 -9.91
C ASN A 293 -6.72 -3.23 -10.29
N GLU A 294 -5.66 -2.49 -10.60
CA GLU A 294 -5.80 -1.07 -10.95
C GLU A 294 -6.71 -0.88 -12.18
N GLU A 295 -6.56 -1.72 -13.21
CA GLU A 295 -7.41 -1.67 -14.42
C GLU A 295 -8.86 -2.11 -14.13
N ALA A 296 -9.04 -3.21 -13.39
CA ALA A 296 -10.36 -3.72 -13.03
C ALA A 296 -11.11 -2.73 -12.12
N ALA A 297 -10.43 -2.14 -11.15
CA ALA A 297 -10.98 -1.12 -10.27
C ALA A 297 -11.41 0.13 -11.06
N ALA A 298 -10.59 0.61 -12.01
CA ALA A 298 -10.92 1.72 -12.87
C ALA A 298 -12.15 1.41 -13.76
N ALA A 299 -12.25 0.19 -14.26
CA ALA A 299 -13.39 -0.28 -15.05
C ALA A 299 -14.69 -0.30 -14.23
N PHE A 300 -14.64 -0.79 -12.99
CA PHE A 300 -15.78 -0.73 -12.07
C PHE A 300 -16.19 0.70 -11.74
N LEU A 301 -15.24 1.56 -11.41
CA LEU A 301 -15.51 2.97 -11.10
C LEU A 301 -16.15 3.74 -12.27
N SER A 302 -15.87 3.31 -13.50
CA SER A 302 -16.50 3.84 -14.72
C SER A 302 -17.80 3.11 -15.13
N GLY A 303 -18.27 2.13 -14.34
CA GLY A 303 -19.52 1.43 -14.56
C GLY A 303 -19.47 0.38 -15.68
N ARG A 304 -18.28 -0.11 -16.05
CA ARG A 304 -18.08 -1.09 -17.14
C ARG A 304 -18.21 -2.54 -16.71
N ILE A 305 -17.95 -2.83 -15.44
CA ILE A 305 -18.04 -4.17 -14.86
C ILE A 305 -18.72 -4.12 -13.50
N HIS A 306 -19.21 -5.27 -13.01
CA HIS A 306 -19.79 -5.42 -11.68
C HIS A 306 -18.72 -5.50 -10.57
N PHE A 307 -19.11 -5.22 -9.33
CA PHE A 307 -18.19 -5.20 -8.21
C PHE A 307 -17.40 -6.51 -8.00
N PRO A 308 -18.00 -7.70 -8.00
CA PRO A 308 -17.26 -8.95 -7.85
C PRO A 308 -16.32 -9.25 -9.02
N GLU A 309 -16.59 -8.72 -10.22
CA GLU A 309 -15.77 -8.94 -11.42
C GLU A 309 -14.39 -8.29 -11.30
N ILE A 310 -14.21 -7.31 -10.38
CA ILE A 310 -12.87 -6.74 -10.09
C ILE A 310 -11.91 -7.85 -9.72
N VAL A 311 -12.28 -8.69 -8.76
CA VAL A 311 -11.40 -9.75 -8.25
C VAL A 311 -11.34 -10.92 -9.24
N ASP A 312 -12.40 -11.17 -10.04
CA ASP A 312 -12.37 -12.18 -11.10
C ASP A 312 -11.33 -11.84 -12.18
N VAL A 313 -11.29 -10.60 -12.62
CA VAL A 313 -10.27 -10.11 -13.59
C VAL A 313 -8.87 -10.32 -13.02
N VAL A 314 -8.64 -9.94 -11.76
CA VAL A 314 -7.35 -10.16 -11.08
C VAL A 314 -6.99 -11.65 -11.06
N GLY A 315 -7.95 -12.52 -10.69
CA GLY A 315 -7.73 -13.96 -10.63
C GLY A 315 -7.42 -14.58 -11.99
N GLN A 316 -8.09 -14.15 -13.05
CA GLN A 316 -7.85 -14.65 -14.41
C GLN A 316 -6.47 -14.22 -14.93
N VAL A 317 -6.12 -12.94 -14.80
CA VAL A 317 -4.80 -12.43 -15.22
C VAL A 317 -3.67 -13.11 -14.45
N LEU A 318 -3.85 -13.29 -13.14
CA LEU A 318 -2.88 -14.00 -12.29
C LEU A 318 -2.75 -15.48 -12.69
N GLY A 319 -3.85 -16.15 -13.03
CA GLY A 319 -3.85 -17.53 -13.53
C GLY A 319 -3.05 -17.72 -14.82
N GLU A 320 -2.94 -16.67 -15.65
CA GLU A 320 -2.13 -16.65 -16.87
C GLU A 320 -0.70 -16.13 -16.65
N ALA A 321 -0.37 -15.65 -15.45
CA ALA A 321 0.88 -14.93 -15.17
C ALA A 321 2.13 -15.75 -15.49
N SER A 322 2.10 -17.09 -15.34
CA SER A 322 3.23 -17.97 -15.68
C SER A 322 3.70 -17.84 -17.15
N GLN A 323 2.91 -17.26 -18.03
CA GLN A 323 3.27 -17.03 -19.43
C GLN A 323 4.19 -15.81 -19.62
N PHE A 324 4.20 -14.85 -18.69
CA PHE A 324 4.90 -13.57 -18.84
C PHE A 324 5.57 -13.07 -17.54
N ALA A 325 5.15 -13.53 -16.36
CA ALA A 325 5.82 -13.21 -15.11
C ALA A 325 7.20 -13.87 -15.02
N ARG A 326 8.14 -13.19 -14.34
CA ARG A 326 9.54 -13.62 -14.22
C ARG A 326 10.15 -13.09 -12.93
N VAL A 327 11.33 -13.56 -12.59
CA VAL A 327 12.20 -12.89 -11.61
C VAL A 327 12.83 -11.68 -12.31
N PRO A 328 12.50 -10.45 -11.91
CA PRO A 328 12.97 -9.27 -12.61
C PRO A 328 14.42 -8.95 -12.24
N SER A 329 15.20 -8.48 -13.22
CA SER A 329 16.57 -7.99 -13.03
C SER A 329 16.66 -6.45 -13.01
N SER A 330 15.58 -5.77 -13.42
CA SER A 330 15.51 -4.32 -13.50
C SER A 330 14.08 -3.79 -13.29
N VAL A 331 13.98 -2.51 -12.96
CA VAL A 331 12.69 -1.79 -12.88
C VAL A 331 11.94 -1.83 -14.21
N ASP A 332 12.66 -1.70 -15.32
CA ASP A 332 12.03 -1.69 -16.64
C ASP A 332 11.38 -3.04 -16.97
N GLU A 333 11.95 -4.15 -16.49
CA GLU A 333 11.31 -5.47 -16.60
C GLU A 333 10.03 -5.57 -15.75
N VAL A 334 10.00 -4.98 -14.54
CA VAL A 334 8.78 -4.90 -13.73
C VAL A 334 7.71 -4.10 -14.46
N ILE A 335 8.06 -2.92 -14.97
CA ILE A 335 7.14 -2.04 -15.72
C ILE A 335 6.59 -2.75 -16.98
N ALA A 336 7.45 -3.51 -17.69
CA ALA A 336 7.01 -4.27 -18.87
C ALA A 336 5.99 -5.36 -18.49
N VAL A 337 6.20 -6.07 -17.39
CA VAL A 337 5.25 -7.08 -16.87
C VAL A 337 3.94 -6.44 -16.41
N GLU A 338 4.00 -5.33 -15.69
CA GLU A 338 2.80 -4.57 -15.33
C GLU A 338 2.03 -4.12 -16.58
N GLY A 339 2.72 -3.64 -17.63
CA GLY A 339 2.12 -3.27 -18.91
C GLY A 339 1.37 -4.43 -19.57
N GLU A 340 1.95 -5.62 -19.57
CA GLU A 340 1.29 -6.83 -20.10
C GLU A 340 0.09 -7.25 -19.23
N ALA A 341 0.21 -7.18 -17.89
CA ALA A 341 -0.90 -7.47 -16.98
C ALA A 341 -2.08 -6.51 -17.20
N ARG A 342 -1.80 -5.20 -17.34
CA ARG A 342 -2.82 -4.17 -17.65
C ARG A 342 -3.50 -4.45 -18.99
N ARG A 343 -2.73 -4.78 -20.02
CA ARG A 343 -3.28 -5.11 -21.34
C ARG A 343 -4.23 -6.30 -21.27
N ARG A 344 -3.86 -7.38 -20.55
CA ARG A 344 -4.71 -8.56 -20.37
C ARG A 344 -5.96 -8.23 -19.55
N ALA A 345 -5.83 -7.50 -18.47
CA ALA A 345 -6.96 -7.05 -17.67
C ALA A 345 -7.97 -6.25 -18.52
N ASN A 346 -7.50 -5.33 -19.36
CA ASN A 346 -8.37 -4.55 -20.24
C ASN A 346 -9.08 -5.41 -21.29
N VAL A 347 -8.42 -6.43 -21.85
CA VAL A 347 -9.09 -7.39 -22.77
C VAL A 347 -10.23 -8.14 -22.06
N LEU A 348 -10.02 -8.57 -20.80
CA LEU A 348 -11.06 -9.22 -20.01
C LEU A 348 -12.20 -8.26 -19.69
N VAL A 349 -11.89 -7.05 -19.24
CA VAL A 349 -12.88 -5.99 -18.99
C VAL A 349 -13.73 -5.72 -20.23
N ASP A 350 -13.11 -5.60 -21.42
CA ASP A 350 -13.85 -5.38 -22.67
C ASP A 350 -14.79 -6.54 -23.03
N SER A 351 -14.43 -7.77 -22.63
CA SER A 351 -15.29 -8.94 -22.83
C SER A 351 -16.47 -9.02 -21.85
N LEU A 352 -16.31 -8.50 -20.63
CA LEU A 352 -17.34 -8.44 -19.60
C LEU A 352 -18.34 -7.29 -19.83
N ALA A 353 -17.86 -6.19 -20.41
CA ALA A 353 -18.66 -5.00 -20.70
C ALA A 353 -19.65 -5.15 -21.86
N GLN A 354 -19.69 -6.30 -22.55
CA GLN A 354 -20.61 -6.64 -23.65
C GLN A 354 -21.85 -7.34 -23.13
#